data_b578eb82ad0e179c24a327800e915a34
#
_entry.id   b578eb82ad0e179c24a327800e915a34
#
_cell.length_a   1.000
_cell.length_b   1.000
_cell.length_c   1.000
_cell.angle_alpha   90.00
_cell.angle_beta   90.00
_cell.angle_gamma   90.00
#
_symmetry.space_group_name_H-M   'P 1'
#
loop_
_entity.id
_entity.type
_entity.pdbx_description
1 polymer ?
#
loop_
_entity_poly.entity_id
_entity_poly.type
_entity_poly.pdbx_seq_one_letter_code
_entity_poly.pdbx_strand_id
1 'polypeptide(L)'
;MTFNDLKLSAPLLKAVSEAGYETPSPIQASAIPPVLEGRDLMGCAQTGTGKTAAFALPMLDRLSAAAPRRKGAVRALILTPTRELALQIGESFDAYGKYLKLRSTVIFGGVGQAPQVEAIRKGVDILIACPGRLNDLIGQGHIDLSNLEVFVLDEADRMLDMGFVHDVKKVIAKLPAKRQNLMFSATMPKEIEQLAAGILHDPAFVKVDPVSSTVERIDQSLYFVEKGNKKFLLPWLIKNLTPPVQNALVFSRTKHGADKIARDLTKQGITAAAIHGNKSQTARVAALEGFKEGKTRVLVATDIAARGIDISELSHVFNYDLPEVPETYVHRIGRTARAGADGTAVSFCAPEEMEYLAGIEKLNRRKIPVVSGHPWDGVPAPVKAAPPVRGRKPKAEQPAPEKAETPKAEKAAKPAAPEKKSAAKPSAAKKQKAPKIEAKEEQLMDDNKRTPGGRDNSRRNNNNRPRREGNAPAQGAGRGSNAQPKFDP
;
A
#
# COMPACT_ATOMS: atom_id res chain seq x y z
N MET A 1 -4.66 26.70 -16.90
CA MET A 1 -5.50 26.49 -15.70
C MET A 1 -4.59 26.46 -14.49
N THR A 2 -4.88 27.27 -13.50
CA THR A 2 -4.18 27.33 -12.21
C THR A 2 -5.09 26.76 -11.11
N PHE A 3 -4.56 26.58 -9.89
CA PHE A 3 -5.42 26.16 -8.76
C PHE A 3 -6.49 27.20 -8.41
N ASN A 4 -6.27 28.49 -8.71
CA ASN A 4 -7.26 29.55 -8.52
C ASN A 4 -8.54 29.33 -9.39
N ASP A 5 -8.39 28.71 -10.54
CA ASP A 5 -9.49 28.41 -11.46
C ASP A 5 -10.38 27.27 -10.95
N LEU A 6 -9.93 26.49 -9.95
CA LEU A 6 -10.63 25.33 -9.38
C LEU A 6 -11.67 25.69 -8.28
N LYS A 7 -11.86 26.98 -7.99
CA LYS A 7 -12.86 27.47 -7.00
C LYS A 7 -12.64 26.94 -5.58
N LEU A 8 -11.41 26.62 -5.20
CA LEU A 8 -11.07 26.25 -3.83
C LEU A 8 -11.05 27.49 -2.93
N SER A 9 -11.33 27.31 -1.65
CA SER A 9 -11.32 28.38 -0.65
C SER A 9 -9.93 28.98 -0.44
N ALA A 10 -9.85 30.25 -0.07
CA ALA A 10 -8.60 30.97 0.13
C ALA A 10 -7.62 30.29 1.11
N PRO A 11 -8.03 29.67 2.24
CA PRO A 11 -7.12 28.92 3.10
C PRO A 11 -6.44 27.74 2.41
N LEU A 12 -7.16 27.03 1.54
CA LEU A 12 -6.62 25.92 0.77
C LEU A 12 -5.67 26.38 -0.33
N LEU A 13 -6.05 27.42 -1.08
CA LEU A 13 -5.19 28.01 -2.10
C LEU A 13 -3.85 28.47 -1.52
N LYS A 14 -3.89 29.07 -0.30
CA LYS A 14 -2.69 29.44 0.42
C LYS A 14 -1.82 28.24 0.76
N ALA A 15 -2.42 27.17 1.29
CA ALA A 15 -1.71 25.93 1.65
C ALA A 15 -1.08 25.23 0.41
N VAL A 16 -1.81 25.21 -0.71
CA VAL A 16 -1.36 24.66 -2.00
C VAL A 16 -0.16 25.44 -2.54
N SER A 17 -0.22 26.78 -2.50
CA SER A 17 0.89 27.65 -2.92
C SER A 17 2.14 27.45 -2.05
N GLU A 18 1.98 27.36 -0.72
CA GLU A 18 3.10 27.10 0.20
C GLU A 18 3.70 25.69 0.02
N ALA A 19 2.91 24.73 -0.48
CA ALA A 19 3.39 23.41 -0.84
C ALA A 19 4.10 23.36 -2.21
N GLY A 20 4.22 24.52 -2.89
CA GLY A 20 4.92 24.64 -4.18
C GLY A 20 4.10 24.18 -5.39
N TYR A 21 2.78 24.04 -5.26
CA TYR A 21 1.93 23.68 -6.39
C TYR A 21 1.43 24.94 -7.11
N GLU A 22 1.82 25.09 -8.39
CA GLU A 22 1.42 26.22 -9.23
C GLU A 22 0.27 25.84 -10.18
N THR A 23 0.40 24.68 -10.82
CA THR A 23 -0.57 24.19 -11.81
C THR A 23 -1.11 22.83 -11.41
N PRO A 24 -2.45 22.62 -11.52
CA PRO A 24 -3.02 21.33 -11.24
C PRO A 24 -2.62 20.30 -12.30
N SER A 25 -2.31 19.08 -11.85
CA SER A 25 -2.10 17.96 -12.74
C SER A 25 -3.42 17.58 -13.47
N PRO A 26 -3.37 16.82 -14.58
CA PRO A 26 -4.57 16.44 -15.33
C PRO A 26 -5.65 15.76 -14.48
N ILE A 27 -5.25 14.89 -13.53
CA ILE A 27 -6.21 14.23 -12.63
C ILE A 27 -6.83 15.25 -11.65
N GLN A 28 -6.06 16.22 -11.16
CA GLN A 28 -6.54 17.26 -10.25
C GLN A 28 -7.51 18.20 -10.95
N ALA A 29 -7.13 18.68 -12.14
CA ALA A 29 -7.99 19.58 -12.93
C ALA A 29 -9.35 18.96 -13.27
N SER A 30 -9.39 17.64 -13.53
CA SER A 30 -10.61 16.95 -13.93
C SER A 30 -11.43 16.41 -12.74
N ALA A 31 -10.78 16.05 -11.62
CA ALA A 31 -11.45 15.43 -10.49
C ALA A 31 -11.94 16.46 -9.45
N ILE A 32 -11.23 17.55 -9.21
CA ILE A 32 -11.59 18.53 -8.18
C ILE A 32 -12.99 19.15 -8.40
N PRO A 33 -13.37 19.62 -9.60
CA PRO A 33 -14.67 20.23 -9.81
C PRO A 33 -15.85 19.30 -9.47
N PRO A 34 -15.99 18.08 -10.03
CA PRO A 34 -17.12 17.20 -9.71
C PRO A 34 -17.15 16.77 -8.24
N VAL A 35 -15.99 16.66 -7.57
CA VAL A 35 -15.94 16.34 -6.13
C VAL A 35 -16.47 17.51 -5.31
N LEU A 36 -16.17 18.77 -5.66
CA LEU A 36 -16.73 19.98 -5.03
C LEU A 36 -18.26 20.06 -5.20
N GLU A 37 -18.78 19.63 -6.35
CA GLU A 37 -20.21 19.54 -6.63
C GLU A 37 -20.92 18.44 -5.83
N GLY A 38 -20.18 17.57 -5.16
CA GLY A 38 -20.75 16.48 -4.37
C GLY A 38 -21.06 15.22 -5.16
N ARG A 39 -20.63 15.12 -6.41
CA ARG A 39 -20.80 13.92 -7.24
C ARG A 39 -19.84 12.82 -6.80
N ASP A 40 -20.25 11.57 -6.96
CA ASP A 40 -19.35 10.43 -6.86
C ASP A 40 -18.31 10.49 -7.99
N LEU A 41 -17.13 9.94 -7.75
CA LEU A 41 -16.03 9.96 -8.71
C LEU A 41 -15.38 8.58 -8.86
N MET A 42 -15.13 8.19 -10.11
CA MET A 42 -14.19 7.13 -10.47
C MET A 42 -12.98 7.74 -11.15
N GLY A 43 -11.84 7.73 -10.45
CA GLY A 43 -10.56 8.23 -10.95
C GLY A 43 -9.63 7.08 -11.37
N CYS A 44 -9.35 6.95 -12.67
CA CYS A 44 -8.37 6.00 -13.18
C CYS A 44 -7.06 6.72 -13.52
N ALA A 45 -6.06 6.58 -12.64
CA ALA A 45 -4.77 7.23 -12.80
C ALA A 45 -3.66 6.50 -12.03
N GLN A 46 -2.44 6.51 -12.57
CA GLN A 46 -1.28 5.88 -11.95
C GLN A 46 -0.83 6.58 -10.65
N THR A 47 0.01 5.92 -9.87
CA THR A 47 0.65 6.50 -8.67
C THR A 47 1.59 7.63 -9.11
N GLY A 48 1.63 8.73 -8.35
CA GLY A 48 2.47 9.89 -8.66
C GLY A 48 1.83 10.91 -9.61
N THR A 49 0.58 10.72 -10.05
CA THR A 49 -0.16 11.71 -10.87
C THR A 49 -0.80 12.83 -10.06
N GLY A 50 -0.72 12.79 -8.71
CA GLY A 50 -1.33 13.79 -7.83
C GLY A 50 -2.75 13.43 -7.36
N LYS A 51 -3.13 12.14 -7.36
CA LYS A 51 -4.45 11.66 -6.88
C LYS A 51 -4.80 12.13 -5.48
N THR A 52 -3.83 12.12 -4.55
CA THR A 52 -4.06 12.53 -3.17
C THR A 52 -4.62 13.95 -3.09
N ALA A 53 -4.01 14.92 -3.77
CA ALA A 53 -4.52 16.28 -3.81
C ALA A 53 -5.87 16.37 -4.56
N ALA A 54 -6.10 15.53 -5.56
CA ALA A 54 -7.34 15.50 -6.33
C ALA A 54 -8.58 15.16 -5.48
N PHE A 55 -8.43 14.34 -4.42
CA PHE A 55 -9.52 14.11 -3.47
C PHE A 55 -9.40 14.93 -2.19
N ALA A 56 -8.18 15.14 -1.66
CA ALA A 56 -8.01 15.79 -0.37
C ALA A 56 -8.44 17.27 -0.40
N LEU A 57 -8.05 18.03 -1.43
CA LEU A 57 -8.38 19.46 -1.53
C LEU A 57 -9.90 19.71 -1.55
N PRO A 58 -10.68 19.10 -2.45
CA PRO A 58 -12.14 19.35 -2.47
C PRO A 58 -12.85 18.77 -1.25
N MET A 59 -12.36 17.69 -0.65
CA MET A 59 -12.89 17.16 0.61
C MET A 59 -12.67 18.13 1.76
N LEU A 60 -11.45 18.65 1.94
CA LEU A 60 -11.12 19.63 2.96
C LEU A 60 -11.98 20.89 2.81
N ASP A 61 -12.17 21.35 1.58
CA ASP A 61 -13.01 22.52 1.29
C ASP A 61 -14.46 22.32 1.74
N ARG A 62 -15.07 21.24 1.29
CA ARG A 62 -16.47 20.91 1.63
C ARG A 62 -16.67 20.65 3.12
N LEU A 63 -15.77 19.93 3.76
CA LEU A 63 -15.86 19.65 5.19
C LEU A 63 -15.65 20.90 6.04
N SER A 64 -14.82 21.85 5.59
CA SER A 64 -14.61 23.12 6.29
C SER A 64 -15.78 24.07 6.18
N ALA A 65 -16.48 24.08 5.05
CA ALA A 65 -17.65 24.92 4.79
C ALA A 65 -18.89 24.47 5.54
N ALA A 66 -18.99 23.17 5.90
CA ALA A 66 -20.16 22.59 6.56
C ALA A 66 -19.89 22.30 8.04
N ALA A 67 -20.81 22.68 8.90
CA ALA A 67 -20.76 22.28 10.31
C ALA A 67 -20.94 20.76 10.46
N PRO A 68 -20.19 20.10 11.38
CA PRO A 68 -20.35 18.67 11.62
C PRO A 68 -21.73 18.37 12.21
N ARG A 69 -22.38 17.30 11.74
CA ARG A 69 -23.66 16.83 12.29
C ARG A 69 -23.57 16.48 13.77
N ARG A 70 -22.42 15.96 14.20
CA ARG A 70 -22.10 15.62 15.57
C ARG A 70 -20.64 16.00 15.84
N LYS A 71 -20.39 16.76 16.89
CA LYS A 71 -19.03 17.17 17.28
C LYS A 71 -18.15 15.92 17.56
N GLY A 72 -16.99 15.86 16.93
CA GLY A 72 -16.02 14.78 17.10
C GLY A 72 -16.37 13.46 16.39
N ALA A 73 -17.40 13.45 15.53
CA ALA A 73 -17.73 12.31 14.70
C ALA A 73 -16.82 12.24 13.46
N VAL A 74 -16.52 11.03 13.00
CA VAL A 74 -15.81 10.82 11.72
C VAL A 74 -16.71 11.22 10.57
N ARG A 75 -16.28 12.22 9.79
CA ARG A 75 -17.00 12.77 8.64
C ARG A 75 -16.47 12.26 7.32
N ALA A 76 -15.18 11.97 7.26
CA ALA A 76 -14.55 11.39 6.08
C ALA A 76 -13.68 10.16 6.44
N LEU A 77 -13.73 9.16 5.58
CA LEU A 77 -12.90 7.96 5.66
C LEU A 77 -12.14 7.76 4.36
N ILE A 78 -10.82 7.69 4.45
CA ILE A 78 -9.95 7.30 3.36
C ILE A 78 -9.42 5.90 3.66
N LEU A 79 -9.75 4.94 2.80
CA LEU A 79 -9.30 3.56 2.91
C LEU A 79 -8.18 3.32 1.90
N THR A 80 -7.03 2.82 2.38
CA THR A 80 -5.81 2.64 1.60
C THR A 80 -5.12 1.32 1.96
N PRO A 81 -4.44 0.64 1.01
CA PRO A 81 -3.93 -0.72 1.23
C PRO A 81 -2.75 -0.81 2.18
N THR A 82 -1.90 0.22 2.25
CA THR A 82 -0.60 0.15 2.95
C THR A 82 -0.46 1.23 4.02
N ARG A 83 0.36 0.91 5.04
CA ARG A 83 0.66 1.83 6.16
C ARG A 83 1.39 3.07 5.69
N GLU A 84 2.32 2.87 4.78
CA GLU A 84 3.16 3.93 4.21
C GLU A 84 2.30 4.93 3.44
N LEU A 85 1.40 4.43 2.58
CA LEU A 85 0.47 5.29 1.85
C LEU A 85 -0.50 6.01 2.81
N ALA A 86 -0.97 5.32 3.87
CA ALA A 86 -1.81 5.95 4.88
C ALA A 86 -1.11 7.12 5.58
N LEU A 87 0.18 6.96 5.93
CA LEU A 87 0.99 8.02 6.52
C LEU A 87 1.18 9.19 5.54
N GLN A 88 1.54 8.93 4.29
CA GLN A 88 1.72 9.94 3.25
C GLN A 88 0.43 10.73 2.97
N ILE A 89 -0.72 10.02 2.95
CA ILE A 89 -2.02 10.69 2.84
C ILE A 89 -2.25 11.58 4.06
N GLY A 90 -1.94 11.10 5.28
CA GLY A 90 -2.02 11.88 6.51
C GLY A 90 -1.19 13.17 6.45
N GLU A 91 0.08 13.06 6.07
CA GLU A 91 0.98 14.21 5.86
C GLU A 91 0.42 15.20 4.84
N SER A 92 -0.20 14.69 3.76
CA SER A 92 -0.83 15.54 2.74
C SER A 92 -2.05 16.28 3.31
N PHE A 93 -2.90 15.61 4.11
CA PHE A 93 -4.03 16.27 4.77
C PHE A 93 -3.60 17.31 5.78
N ASP A 94 -2.53 17.08 6.54
CA ASP A 94 -1.97 18.04 7.48
C ASP A 94 -1.39 19.26 6.75
N ALA A 95 -0.68 19.05 5.64
CA ALA A 95 -0.11 20.12 4.82
C ALA A 95 -1.21 20.98 4.16
N TYR A 96 -2.19 20.35 3.49
CA TYR A 96 -3.27 21.06 2.81
C TYR A 96 -4.27 21.67 3.78
N GLY A 97 -4.56 21.00 4.91
CA GLY A 97 -5.48 21.44 5.95
C GLY A 97 -4.90 22.43 6.95
N LYS A 98 -3.65 22.88 6.79
CA LYS A 98 -2.88 23.70 7.74
C LYS A 98 -3.63 24.92 8.27
N TYR A 99 -4.49 25.52 7.47
CA TYR A 99 -5.28 26.73 7.82
C TYR A 99 -6.75 26.42 8.15
N LEU A 100 -7.11 25.13 8.25
CA LEU A 100 -8.45 24.69 8.55
C LEU A 100 -8.54 24.15 10.00
N LYS A 101 -9.75 24.15 10.55
CA LYS A 101 -10.02 23.59 11.89
C LYS A 101 -10.49 22.13 11.83
N LEU A 102 -9.97 21.35 10.89
CA LEU A 102 -10.26 19.93 10.72
C LEU A 102 -9.15 19.10 11.33
N ARG A 103 -9.52 17.99 11.98
CA ARG A 103 -8.55 17.06 12.59
C ARG A 103 -8.52 15.76 11.81
N SER A 104 -7.33 15.38 11.36
CA SER A 104 -7.06 14.09 10.73
C SER A 104 -6.38 13.13 11.70
N THR A 105 -6.55 11.83 11.50
CA THR A 105 -5.74 10.81 12.14
C THR A 105 -5.56 9.59 11.25
N VAL A 106 -4.43 8.91 11.43
CA VAL A 106 -4.06 7.73 10.64
C VAL A 106 -4.09 6.49 11.52
N ILE A 107 -4.76 5.42 11.05
CA ILE A 107 -4.81 4.14 11.76
C ILE A 107 -4.36 2.98 10.87
N PHE A 108 -3.48 2.14 11.39
CA PHE A 108 -2.99 0.95 10.71
C PHE A 108 -2.49 -0.12 11.69
N GLY A 109 -2.43 -1.36 11.23
CA GLY A 109 -2.00 -2.50 12.02
C GLY A 109 -0.48 -2.61 12.19
N GLY A 110 -0.02 -3.51 13.08
CA GLY A 110 1.40 -3.81 13.32
C GLY A 110 2.11 -2.81 14.22
N VAL A 111 1.34 -1.93 14.87
CA VAL A 111 1.75 -1.03 15.97
C VAL A 111 0.71 -1.10 17.07
N GLY A 112 1.05 -0.63 18.27
CA GLY A 112 0.10 -0.56 19.38
C GLY A 112 -1.15 0.24 19.01
N GLN A 113 -2.33 -0.21 19.47
CA GLN A 113 -3.58 0.49 19.17
C GLN A 113 -3.91 1.63 20.13
N ALA A 114 -3.35 1.62 21.34
CA ALA A 114 -3.72 2.59 22.38
C ALA A 114 -3.59 4.06 21.94
N PRO A 115 -2.48 4.51 21.32
CA PRO A 115 -2.39 5.89 20.83
C PRO A 115 -3.42 6.23 19.77
N GLN A 116 -3.77 5.26 18.87
CA GLN A 116 -4.76 5.45 17.82
C GLN A 116 -6.17 5.58 18.42
N VAL A 117 -6.51 4.73 19.40
CA VAL A 117 -7.79 4.80 20.12
C VAL A 117 -7.91 6.11 20.88
N GLU A 118 -6.83 6.59 21.51
CA GLU A 118 -6.82 7.88 22.21
C GLU A 118 -7.05 9.05 21.24
N ALA A 119 -6.40 9.04 20.08
CA ALA A 119 -6.61 10.05 19.04
C ALA A 119 -8.08 10.09 18.58
N ILE A 120 -8.69 8.93 18.33
CA ILE A 120 -10.10 8.82 17.94
C ILE A 120 -11.03 9.35 19.04
N ARG A 121 -10.77 9.03 20.30
CA ARG A 121 -11.58 9.51 21.46
C ARG A 121 -11.55 11.03 21.63
N LYS A 122 -10.45 11.68 21.27
CA LYS A 122 -10.33 13.15 21.24
C LYS A 122 -11.20 13.78 20.15
N GLY A 123 -11.77 12.95 19.25
CA GLY A 123 -12.59 13.31 18.12
C GLY A 123 -11.76 13.68 16.89
N VAL A 124 -12.10 13.09 15.77
CA VAL A 124 -11.46 13.31 14.48
C VAL A 124 -12.51 13.51 13.41
N ASP A 125 -12.27 14.42 12.47
CA ASP A 125 -13.15 14.69 11.34
C ASP A 125 -12.81 13.75 10.17
N ILE A 126 -11.53 13.45 9.99
CA ILE A 126 -10.99 12.71 8.84
C ILE A 126 -10.17 11.52 9.34
N LEU A 127 -10.57 10.33 8.94
CA LEU A 127 -9.91 9.09 9.30
C LEU A 127 -9.26 8.48 8.08
N ILE A 128 -7.93 8.31 8.12
CA ILE A 128 -7.16 7.59 7.10
C ILE A 128 -6.83 6.21 7.66
N ALA A 129 -7.16 5.14 6.94
CA ALA A 129 -7.14 3.82 7.52
C ALA A 129 -6.66 2.72 6.56
N CYS A 130 -5.96 1.70 7.11
CA CYS A 130 -5.82 0.40 6.47
C CYS A 130 -6.96 -0.54 6.90
N PRO A 131 -7.48 -1.40 5.99
CA PRO A 131 -8.72 -2.17 6.23
C PRO A 131 -8.72 -3.02 7.49
N GLY A 132 -7.62 -3.76 7.77
CA GLY A 132 -7.55 -4.67 8.91
C GLY A 132 -7.72 -3.96 10.25
N ARG A 133 -6.93 -2.91 10.52
CA ARG A 133 -7.01 -2.15 11.78
C ARG A 133 -8.34 -1.40 11.90
N LEU A 134 -8.89 -0.90 10.80
CA LEU A 134 -10.19 -0.25 10.82
C LEU A 134 -11.28 -1.22 11.27
N ASN A 135 -11.35 -2.42 10.66
CA ASN A 135 -12.29 -3.46 11.05
C ASN A 135 -12.15 -3.87 12.52
N ASP A 136 -10.89 -4.01 13.01
CA ASP A 136 -10.62 -4.31 14.42
C ASP A 136 -11.21 -3.27 15.36
N LEU A 137 -10.95 -1.97 15.10
CA LEU A 137 -11.40 -0.87 15.96
C LEU A 137 -12.91 -0.62 15.84
N ILE A 138 -13.52 -0.87 14.69
CA ILE A 138 -14.98 -0.87 14.55
C ILE A 138 -15.59 -2.03 15.36
N GLY A 139 -15.01 -3.23 15.27
CA GLY A 139 -15.46 -4.40 16.03
C GLY A 139 -15.36 -4.23 17.53
N GLN A 140 -14.38 -3.46 18.02
CA GLN A 140 -14.20 -3.09 19.42
C GLN A 140 -15.07 -1.90 19.86
N GLY A 141 -15.86 -1.28 18.96
CA GLY A 141 -16.73 -0.13 19.28
C GLY A 141 -15.99 1.20 19.45
N HIS A 142 -14.72 1.30 19.03
CA HIS A 142 -13.96 2.54 19.12
C HIS A 142 -14.24 3.53 17.99
N ILE A 143 -14.81 3.06 16.86
CA ILE A 143 -15.10 3.86 15.67
C ILE A 143 -16.57 3.71 15.30
N ASP A 144 -17.25 4.83 15.18
CA ASP A 144 -18.60 4.97 14.66
C ASP A 144 -18.55 5.75 13.33
N LEU A 145 -19.00 5.12 12.24
CA LEU A 145 -19.04 5.69 10.89
C LEU A 145 -20.42 6.17 10.47
N SER A 146 -21.41 6.20 11.38
CA SER A 146 -22.81 6.56 11.07
C SER A 146 -22.98 8.00 10.56
N ASN A 147 -22.03 8.89 10.86
CA ASN A 147 -22.03 10.28 10.44
C ASN A 147 -21.12 10.58 9.24
N LEU A 148 -20.68 9.54 8.54
CA LEU A 148 -19.76 9.69 7.40
C LEU A 148 -20.44 10.46 6.26
N GLU A 149 -19.75 11.47 5.74
CA GLU A 149 -20.17 12.30 4.63
C GLU A 149 -19.45 11.94 3.33
N VAL A 150 -18.16 11.55 3.43
CA VAL A 150 -17.32 11.21 2.28
C VAL A 150 -16.53 9.92 2.55
N PHE A 151 -16.59 9.01 1.59
CA PHE A 151 -15.78 7.78 1.56
C PHE A 151 -14.84 7.79 0.37
N VAL A 152 -13.56 7.55 0.61
CA VAL A 152 -12.53 7.39 -0.43
C VAL A 152 -11.95 6.00 -0.36
N LEU A 153 -11.92 5.31 -1.49
CA LEU A 153 -11.20 4.07 -1.69
C LEU A 153 -10.01 4.35 -2.62
N ASP A 154 -8.81 4.44 -2.06
CA ASP A 154 -7.60 4.72 -2.84
C ASP A 154 -6.79 3.45 -3.10
N GLU A 155 -6.22 3.34 -4.31
CA GLU A 155 -5.49 2.17 -4.80
C GLU A 155 -6.30 0.87 -4.70
N ALA A 156 -7.53 0.91 -5.22
CA ALA A 156 -8.49 -0.21 -5.13
C ALA A 156 -7.95 -1.51 -5.78
N ASP A 157 -7.28 -1.42 -6.91
CA ASP A 157 -6.63 -2.55 -7.59
C ASP A 157 -5.56 -3.21 -6.69
N ARG A 158 -4.80 -2.42 -5.95
CA ARG A 158 -3.83 -2.96 -5.00
C ARG A 158 -4.47 -3.61 -3.80
N MET A 159 -5.63 -3.12 -3.35
CA MET A 159 -6.39 -3.81 -2.31
C MET A 159 -6.86 -5.19 -2.78
N LEU A 160 -7.22 -5.31 -4.07
CA LEU A 160 -7.54 -6.59 -4.69
C LEU A 160 -6.33 -7.53 -4.69
N ASP A 161 -5.18 -7.07 -5.21
CA ASP A 161 -3.92 -7.83 -5.25
C ASP A 161 -3.47 -8.33 -3.88
N MET A 162 -3.73 -7.56 -2.82
CA MET A 162 -3.37 -7.88 -1.45
C MET A 162 -4.42 -8.72 -0.72
N GLY A 163 -5.52 -9.07 -1.37
CA GLY A 163 -6.61 -9.88 -0.80
C GLY A 163 -7.53 -9.13 0.17
N PHE A 164 -7.49 -7.80 0.21
CA PHE A 164 -8.30 -6.99 1.13
C PHE A 164 -9.74 -6.74 0.68
N VAL A 165 -10.16 -7.23 -0.48
CA VAL A 165 -11.52 -6.99 -1.00
C VAL A 165 -12.60 -7.38 0.01
N HIS A 166 -12.41 -8.49 0.73
CA HIS A 166 -13.35 -8.94 1.75
C HIS A 166 -13.43 -7.94 2.92
N ASP A 167 -12.28 -7.43 3.38
CA ASP A 167 -12.24 -6.45 4.47
C ASP A 167 -12.79 -5.09 4.05
N VAL A 168 -12.56 -4.68 2.79
CA VAL A 168 -13.17 -3.49 2.19
C VAL A 168 -14.69 -3.61 2.17
N LYS A 169 -15.25 -4.76 1.72
CA LYS A 169 -16.70 -5.02 1.73
C LYS A 169 -17.29 -4.97 3.14
N LYS A 170 -16.58 -5.48 4.17
CA LYS A 170 -17.01 -5.36 5.57
C LYS A 170 -17.10 -3.91 6.04
N VAL A 171 -16.14 -3.07 5.64
CA VAL A 171 -16.16 -1.63 5.95
C VAL A 171 -17.36 -0.98 5.27
N ILE A 172 -17.54 -1.19 3.95
CA ILE A 172 -18.62 -0.58 3.16
C ILE A 172 -20.00 -0.90 3.75
N ALA A 173 -20.19 -2.12 4.25
CA ALA A 173 -21.44 -2.54 4.91
C ALA A 173 -21.76 -1.78 6.21
N LYS A 174 -20.80 -1.03 6.78
CA LYS A 174 -20.96 -0.20 7.98
C LYS A 174 -21.17 1.29 7.67
N LEU A 175 -21.05 1.67 6.41
CA LEU A 175 -21.18 3.07 6.00
C LEU A 175 -22.65 3.47 5.84
N PRO A 176 -23.02 4.73 6.13
CA PRO A 176 -24.37 5.24 5.90
C PRO A 176 -24.68 5.27 4.40
N ALA A 177 -25.95 5.08 4.04
CA ALA A 177 -26.40 5.07 2.64
C ALA A 177 -26.16 6.42 1.95
N LYS A 178 -26.42 7.53 2.65
CA LYS A 178 -26.23 8.89 2.09
C LYS A 178 -24.83 9.39 2.39
N ARG A 179 -23.94 9.27 1.41
CA ARG A 179 -22.55 9.76 1.44
C ARG A 179 -22.07 10.00 0.00
N GLN A 180 -21.01 10.76 -0.15
CA GLN A 180 -20.26 10.85 -1.41
C GLN A 180 -19.21 9.73 -1.43
N ASN A 181 -19.02 9.07 -2.59
CA ASN A 181 -18.01 8.04 -2.76
C ASN A 181 -17.00 8.46 -3.83
N LEU A 182 -15.72 8.33 -3.51
CA LEU A 182 -14.61 8.59 -4.41
C LEU A 182 -13.77 7.32 -4.51
N MET A 183 -13.55 6.81 -5.70
CA MET A 183 -12.76 5.61 -5.91
C MET A 183 -11.62 5.89 -6.88
N PHE A 184 -10.40 5.52 -6.47
CA PHE A 184 -9.20 5.68 -7.28
C PHE A 184 -8.51 4.34 -7.49
N SER A 185 -8.13 4.09 -8.73
CA SER A 185 -7.42 2.88 -9.14
C SER A 185 -6.47 3.18 -10.30
N ALA A 186 -5.36 2.45 -10.41
CA ALA A 186 -4.49 2.56 -11.56
C ALA A 186 -4.96 1.67 -12.71
N THR A 187 -5.60 0.54 -12.40
CA THR A 187 -6.13 -0.44 -13.36
C THR A 187 -7.59 -0.76 -13.06
N MET A 188 -8.31 -1.26 -14.05
CA MET A 188 -9.74 -1.58 -13.97
C MET A 188 -10.01 -3.05 -14.38
N PRO A 189 -9.53 -4.05 -13.61
CA PRO A 189 -9.96 -5.42 -13.83
C PRO A 189 -11.45 -5.57 -13.46
N LYS A 190 -12.08 -6.64 -13.93
CA LYS A 190 -13.52 -6.89 -13.76
C LYS A 190 -13.98 -6.85 -12.30
N GLU A 191 -13.15 -7.31 -11.38
CA GLU A 191 -13.43 -7.30 -9.95
C GLU A 191 -13.50 -5.88 -9.37
N ILE A 192 -12.68 -4.97 -9.90
CA ILE A 192 -12.70 -3.55 -9.53
C ILE A 192 -13.89 -2.83 -10.16
N GLU A 193 -14.24 -3.16 -11.40
CA GLU A 193 -15.47 -2.65 -12.03
C GLU A 193 -16.72 -3.06 -11.25
N GLN A 194 -16.80 -4.33 -10.81
CA GLN A 194 -17.89 -4.82 -9.97
C GLN A 194 -17.93 -4.13 -8.60
N LEU A 195 -16.76 -3.89 -7.99
CA LEU A 195 -16.67 -3.18 -6.72
C LEU A 195 -17.15 -1.74 -6.88
N ALA A 196 -16.72 -1.06 -7.94
CA ALA A 196 -17.13 0.31 -8.27
C ALA A 196 -18.65 0.41 -8.49
N ALA A 197 -19.23 -0.49 -9.27
CA ALA A 197 -20.67 -0.55 -9.52
C ALA A 197 -21.51 -0.76 -8.24
N GLY A 198 -20.93 -1.43 -7.22
CA GLY A 198 -21.58 -1.60 -5.92
C GLY A 198 -21.44 -0.45 -4.95
N ILE A 199 -20.61 0.56 -5.24
CA ILE A 199 -20.31 1.68 -4.33
C ILE A 199 -20.74 3.01 -4.91
N LEU A 200 -20.45 3.25 -6.20
CA LEU A 200 -20.61 4.55 -6.86
C LEU A 200 -22.02 4.72 -7.45
N HIS A 201 -22.55 5.92 -7.34
CA HIS A 201 -23.85 6.32 -7.88
C HIS A 201 -23.65 7.45 -8.89
N ASP A 202 -23.94 7.19 -10.17
CA ASP A 202 -23.75 8.13 -11.27
C ASP A 202 -22.42 8.91 -11.21
N PRO A 203 -21.27 8.20 -11.15
CA PRO A 203 -20.00 8.83 -10.91
C PRO A 203 -19.51 9.65 -12.11
N ALA A 204 -18.83 10.75 -11.83
CA ALA A 204 -17.95 11.35 -12.81
C ALA A 204 -16.77 10.40 -13.07
N PHE A 205 -16.55 10.03 -14.34
CA PHE A 205 -15.45 9.17 -14.73
C PHE A 205 -14.28 10.01 -15.22
N VAL A 206 -13.17 9.98 -14.50
CA VAL A 206 -11.94 10.70 -14.86
C VAL A 206 -10.85 9.68 -15.13
N LYS A 207 -10.47 9.57 -16.40
CA LYS A 207 -9.36 8.74 -16.84
C LYS A 207 -8.21 9.63 -17.28
N VAL A 208 -7.08 9.49 -16.63
CA VAL A 208 -5.83 10.03 -17.10
C VAL A 208 -5.05 8.85 -17.69
N ASP A 209 -4.98 8.84 -19.00
CA ASP A 209 -4.19 7.82 -19.66
C ASP A 209 -2.76 7.90 -19.12
N PRO A 210 -2.16 6.74 -18.80
CA PRO A 210 -0.75 6.72 -18.50
C PRO A 210 -0.10 7.48 -19.65
N VAL A 211 0.73 8.45 -19.32
CA VAL A 211 1.61 9.00 -20.32
C VAL A 211 2.26 7.76 -20.92
N SER A 212 1.80 7.32 -22.08
CA SER A 212 2.25 6.10 -22.79
C SER A 212 3.76 6.10 -22.96
N SER A 213 4.33 7.26 -22.76
CA SER A 213 5.73 7.59 -22.69
C SER A 213 6.48 7.10 -21.43
N THR A 214 5.86 6.67 -20.33
CA THR A 214 6.67 6.34 -19.13
C THR A 214 7.49 5.07 -19.36
N VAL A 215 6.88 4.02 -19.92
CA VAL A 215 7.61 2.78 -20.27
C VAL A 215 8.55 3.01 -21.46
N GLU A 216 8.18 3.90 -22.40
CA GLU A 216 8.97 4.26 -23.58
C GLU A 216 10.18 5.17 -23.22
N ARG A 217 10.07 5.94 -22.14
CA ARG A 217 11.14 6.81 -21.61
C ARG A 217 12.10 6.08 -20.68
N ILE A 218 11.79 4.85 -20.28
CA ILE A 218 12.66 4.05 -19.44
C ILE A 218 13.63 3.29 -20.33
N ASP A 219 14.91 3.55 -20.17
CA ASP A 219 15.97 2.76 -20.77
C ASP A 219 16.03 1.39 -20.04
N GLN A 220 15.62 0.34 -20.77
CA GLN A 220 15.50 -1.00 -20.21
C GLN A 220 16.63 -1.89 -20.70
N SER A 221 17.23 -2.65 -19.79
CA SER A 221 18.28 -3.61 -20.09
C SER A 221 18.08 -4.94 -19.36
N LEU A 222 18.43 -6.02 -20.04
CA LEU A 222 18.33 -7.39 -19.55
C LEU A 222 19.70 -8.03 -19.49
N TYR A 223 20.03 -8.61 -18.35
CA TYR A 223 21.27 -9.36 -18.10
C TYR A 223 20.92 -10.80 -17.80
N PHE A 224 21.40 -11.73 -18.67
CA PHE A 224 21.34 -13.16 -18.36
C PHE A 224 22.42 -13.50 -17.36
N VAL A 225 22.03 -14.09 -16.26
CA VAL A 225 22.95 -14.42 -15.17
C VAL A 225 22.41 -15.58 -14.34
N GLU A 226 23.27 -16.53 -14.00
CA GLU A 226 22.89 -17.57 -13.07
C GLU A 226 22.52 -17.00 -11.70
N LYS A 227 21.53 -17.62 -11.04
CA LYS A 227 21.00 -17.20 -9.74
C LYS A 227 22.11 -16.98 -8.70
N GLY A 228 23.11 -17.85 -8.65
CA GLY A 228 24.25 -17.75 -7.73
C GLY A 228 25.12 -16.52 -7.94
N ASN A 229 25.15 -16.00 -9.18
CA ASN A 229 26.02 -14.90 -9.61
C ASN A 229 25.34 -13.52 -9.54
N LYS A 230 24.01 -13.44 -9.41
CA LYS A 230 23.28 -12.17 -9.25
C LYS A 230 23.88 -11.29 -8.13
N LYS A 231 24.34 -11.90 -7.02
CA LYS A 231 24.95 -11.20 -5.88
C LYS A 231 26.30 -10.51 -6.19
N PHE A 232 26.98 -10.94 -7.26
CA PHE A 232 28.21 -10.31 -7.72
C PHE A 232 27.91 -9.28 -8.82
N LEU A 233 26.96 -9.57 -9.70
CA LEU A 233 26.58 -8.71 -10.80
C LEU A 233 25.97 -7.39 -10.30
N LEU A 234 25.06 -7.42 -9.33
CA LEU A 234 24.39 -6.22 -8.81
C LEU A 234 25.37 -5.14 -8.31
N PRO A 235 26.29 -5.41 -7.37
CA PRO A 235 27.23 -4.39 -6.91
C PRO A 235 28.22 -3.95 -8.00
N TRP A 236 28.57 -4.83 -8.93
CA TRP A 236 29.40 -4.49 -10.07
C TRP A 236 28.67 -3.47 -10.97
N LEU A 237 27.42 -3.70 -11.31
CA LEU A 237 26.61 -2.76 -12.10
C LEU A 237 26.43 -1.42 -11.38
N ILE A 238 26.12 -1.43 -10.08
CA ILE A 238 25.95 -0.18 -9.30
C ILE A 238 27.22 0.71 -9.36
N LYS A 239 28.41 0.08 -9.52
CA LYS A 239 29.68 0.80 -9.59
C LYS A 239 30.08 1.21 -11.00
N ASN A 240 29.63 0.50 -12.05
CA ASN A 240 30.14 0.63 -13.40
C ASN A 240 29.13 1.07 -14.45
N LEU A 241 27.81 1.18 -14.10
CA LEU A 241 26.80 1.64 -15.07
C LEU A 241 27.01 3.10 -15.47
N THR A 242 26.68 3.37 -16.72
CA THR A 242 26.55 4.72 -17.29
C THR A 242 25.13 4.85 -17.84
N PRO A 243 24.36 5.87 -17.40
CA PRO A 243 24.70 6.88 -16.41
C PRO A 243 24.94 6.30 -14.99
N PRO A 244 25.68 7.00 -14.12
CA PRO A 244 25.99 6.52 -12.78
C PRO A 244 24.75 6.31 -11.93
N VAL A 245 24.70 5.21 -11.18
CA VAL A 245 23.61 4.94 -10.22
C VAL A 245 23.71 5.94 -9.07
N GLN A 246 22.84 6.93 -9.02
CA GLN A 246 22.75 7.90 -7.91
C GLN A 246 22.02 7.31 -6.74
N ASN A 247 20.80 6.85 -6.99
CA ASN A 247 19.94 6.11 -6.07
C ASN A 247 19.27 4.95 -6.81
N ALA A 248 18.94 3.89 -6.10
CA ALA A 248 18.32 2.73 -6.74
C ALA A 248 17.31 2.01 -5.84
N LEU A 249 16.25 1.52 -6.47
CA LEU A 249 15.33 0.55 -5.87
C LEU A 249 15.58 -0.83 -6.47
N VAL A 250 15.88 -1.79 -5.60
CA VAL A 250 16.15 -3.18 -5.99
C VAL A 250 14.98 -4.06 -5.57
N PHE A 251 14.37 -4.76 -6.50
CA PHE A 251 13.26 -5.67 -6.24
C PHE A 251 13.74 -7.09 -6.02
N SER A 252 13.40 -7.67 -4.87
CA SER A 252 13.64 -9.06 -4.53
C SER A 252 12.32 -9.78 -4.27
N ARG A 253 12.21 -11.02 -4.75
CA ARG A 253 11.01 -11.86 -4.58
C ARG A 253 10.72 -12.18 -3.12
N THR A 254 11.75 -12.32 -2.28
CA THR A 254 11.57 -12.78 -0.90
C THR A 254 12.10 -11.78 0.14
N LYS A 255 11.46 -11.79 1.32
CA LYS A 255 11.86 -10.98 2.48
C LYS A 255 13.31 -11.25 2.91
N HIS A 256 13.68 -12.53 2.99
CA HIS A 256 15.04 -12.94 3.35
C HIS A 256 16.06 -12.62 2.25
N GLY A 257 15.63 -12.66 0.98
CA GLY A 257 16.43 -12.20 -0.16
C GLY A 257 16.75 -10.72 -0.04
N ALA A 258 15.74 -9.89 0.25
CA ALA A 258 15.93 -8.46 0.43
C ALA A 258 16.93 -8.13 1.55
N ASP A 259 16.80 -8.78 2.71
CA ASP A 259 17.77 -8.62 3.82
C ASP A 259 19.20 -9.05 3.43
N LYS A 260 19.32 -10.15 2.70
CA LYS A 260 20.61 -10.67 2.27
C LYS A 260 21.27 -9.71 1.26
N ILE A 261 20.53 -9.26 0.26
CA ILE A 261 21.01 -8.32 -0.76
C ILE A 261 21.50 -7.04 -0.11
N ALA A 262 20.69 -6.42 0.79
CA ALA A 262 21.09 -5.20 1.48
C ALA A 262 22.37 -5.37 2.30
N ARG A 263 22.50 -6.48 3.04
CA ARG A 263 23.72 -6.79 3.80
C ARG A 263 24.94 -7.01 2.89
N ASP A 264 24.77 -7.71 1.79
CA ASP A 264 25.86 -8.00 0.86
C ASP A 264 26.36 -6.72 0.15
N LEU A 265 25.44 -5.78 -0.19
CA LEU A 265 25.79 -4.46 -0.71
C LEU A 265 26.55 -3.63 0.32
N THR A 266 26.07 -3.59 1.58
CA THR A 266 26.72 -2.84 2.66
C THR A 266 28.15 -3.36 2.93
N LYS A 267 28.38 -4.67 2.90
CA LYS A 267 29.73 -5.26 3.01
C LYS A 267 30.67 -4.82 1.89
N GLN A 268 30.13 -4.42 0.73
CA GLN A 268 30.91 -3.94 -0.41
C GLN A 268 31.00 -2.40 -0.50
N GLY A 269 30.66 -1.72 0.60
CA GLY A 269 30.74 -0.26 0.72
C GLY A 269 29.60 0.52 0.04
N ILE A 270 28.50 -0.18 -0.33
CA ILE A 270 27.30 0.48 -0.90
C ILE A 270 26.25 0.57 0.21
N THR A 271 25.89 1.81 0.60
CA THR A 271 24.87 2.01 1.64
C THR A 271 23.52 1.47 1.16
N ALA A 272 22.97 0.48 1.88
CA ALA A 272 21.74 -0.20 1.49
C ALA A 272 20.86 -0.51 2.71
N ALA A 273 19.56 -0.40 2.54
CA ALA A 273 18.56 -0.80 3.52
C ALA A 273 17.51 -1.71 2.89
N ALA A 274 16.93 -2.62 3.71
CA ALA A 274 15.86 -3.50 3.24
C ALA A 274 14.51 -3.08 3.82
N ILE A 275 13.47 -3.09 2.96
CA ILE A 275 12.08 -2.83 3.36
C ILE A 275 11.19 -4.01 2.94
N HIS A 276 10.55 -4.66 3.91
CA HIS A 276 9.64 -5.80 3.69
C HIS A 276 8.73 -6.04 4.89
N GLY A 277 7.73 -6.90 4.74
CA GLY A 277 6.69 -7.12 5.74
C GLY A 277 7.16 -7.64 7.11
N ASN A 278 8.36 -8.23 7.23
CA ASN A 278 8.91 -8.69 8.52
C ASN A 278 9.70 -7.60 9.27
N LYS A 279 9.91 -6.41 8.68
CA LYS A 279 10.50 -5.26 9.38
C LYS A 279 9.46 -4.59 10.29
N SER A 280 9.89 -4.11 11.46
CA SER A 280 9.05 -3.25 12.29
C SER A 280 8.70 -1.95 11.54
N GLN A 281 7.60 -1.32 11.91
CA GLN A 281 7.20 -0.06 11.26
C GLN A 281 8.28 1.03 11.43
N THR A 282 8.87 1.13 12.61
CA THR A 282 9.99 2.07 12.87
C THR A 282 11.16 1.81 11.93
N ALA A 283 11.55 0.55 11.72
CA ALA A 283 12.65 0.22 10.82
C ALA A 283 12.32 0.51 9.35
N ARG A 284 11.04 0.38 8.95
CA ARG A 284 10.58 0.71 7.59
C ARG A 284 10.61 2.22 7.34
N VAL A 285 10.11 2.99 8.32
CA VAL A 285 10.15 4.47 8.26
C VAL A 285 11.60 4.95 8.19
N ALA A 286 12.47 4.49 9.09
CA ALA A 286 13.88 4.86 9.09
C ALA A 286 14.62 4.49 7.77
N ALA A 287 14.31 3.33 7.18
CA ALA A 287 14.88 2.94 5.89
C ALA A 287 14.42 3.87 4.76
N LEU A 288 13.16 4.28 4.77
CA LEU A 288 12.58 5.17 3.77
C LEU A 288 13.10 6.61 3.91
N GLU A 289 13.14 7.13 5.14
CA GLU A 289 13.69 8.45 5.45
C GLU A 289 15.17 8.53 5.08
N GLY A 290 15.97 7.55 5.51
CA GLY A 290 17.38 7.48 5.15
C GLY A 290 17.63 7.41 3.65
N PHE A 291 16.71 6.79 2.89
CA PHE A 291 16.76 6.75 1.43
C PHE A 291 16.38 8.12 0.82
N LYS A 292 15.31 8.76 1.28
CA LYS A 292 14.88 10.09 0.83
C LYS A 292 15.94 11.17 1.12
N GLU A 293 16.62 11.07 2.25
CA GLU A 293 17.70 11.99 2.65
C GLU A 293 19.05 11.69 1.96
N GLY A 294 19.13 10.66 1.11
CA GLY A 294 20.36 10.27 0.43
C GLY A 294 21.40 9.55 1.31
N LYS A 295 21.11 9.29 2.61
CA LYS A 295 21.97 8.53 3.51
C LYS A 295 22.10 7.06 3.07
N THR A 296 21.04 6.52 2.48
CA THR A 296 20.96 5.18 1.91
C THR A 296 20.86 5.29 0.40
N ARG A 297 21.87 4.78 -0.32
CA ARG A 297 21.92 4.83 -1.79
C ARG A 297 21.00 3.81 -2.45
N VAL A 298 20.82 2.63 -1.82
CA VAL A 298 20.06 1.51 -2.37
C VAL A 298 18.98 1.05 -1.39
N LEU A 299 17.73 1.09 -1.83
CA LEU A 299 16.63 0.49 -1.09
C LEU A 299 16.28 -0.87 -1.71
N VAL A 300 16.32 -1.95 -0.92
CA VAL A 300 15.97 -3.29 -1.38
C VAL A 300 14.58 -3.65 -0.87
N ALA A 301 13.62 -3.89 -1.77
CA ALA A 301 12.23 -4.08 -1.41
C ALA A 301 11.63 -5.36 -1.98
N THR A 302 10.60 -5.88 -1.30
CA THR A 302 9.67 -6.83 -1.92
C THR A 302 8.51 -6.06 -2.56
N ASP A 303 7.83 -6.64 -3.56
CA ASP A 303 6.71 -5.99 -4.26
C ASP A 303 5.67 -5.41 -3.31
N ILE A 304 5.24 -6.21 -2.33
CA ILE A 304 4.24 -5.79 -1.34
C ILE A 304 4.73 -4.57 -0.53
N ALA A 305 6.00 -4.54 -0.18
CA ALA A 305 6.55 -3.46 0.64
C ALA A 305 6.89 -2.20 -0.17
N ALA A 306 7.17 -2.35 -1.47
CA ALA A 306 7.40 -1.23 -2.39
C ALA A 306 6.10 -0.59 -2.90
N ARG A 307 4.96 -1.26 -2.70
CA ARG A 307 3.64 -0.71 -3.01
C ARG A 307 3.28 0.38 -2.00
N GLY A 308 2.75 1.48 -2.48
CA GLY A 308 2.35 2.61 -1.63
C GLY A 308 3.50 3.45 -1.07
N ILE A 309 4.75 3.17 -1.45
CA ILE A 309 5.87 4.04 -1.11
C ILE A 309 5.99 5.09 -2.21
N ASP A 310 5.90 6.35 -1.81
CA ASP A 310 6.24 7.46 -2.70
C ASP A 310 7.75 7.65 -2.69
N ILE A 311 8.37 6.95 -3.63
CA ILE A 311 9.75 7.15 -4.03
C ILE A 311 9.69 7.59 -5.49
N SER A 312 9.87 8.87 -5.70
CA SER A 312 9.99 9.51 -7.00
C SER A 312 11.46 9.76 -7.33
N GLU A 313 11.74 10.05 -8.59
CA GLU A 313 13.06 10.48 -9.06
C GLU A 313 14.19 9.45 -8.86
N LEU A 314 13.85 8.16 -8.98
CA LEU A 314 14.86 7.13 -8.98
C LEU A 314 15.68 7.18 -10.26
N SER A 315 17.00 7.22 -10.12
CA SER A 315 17.91 7.09 -11.27
C SER A 315 17.83 5.68 -11.86
N HIS A 316 17.71 4.65 -10.98
CA HIS A 316 17.71 3.25 -11.42
C HIS A 316 16.70 2.39 -10.66
N VAL A 317 16.11 1.44 -11.40
CA VAL A 317 15.35 0.33 -10.84
C VAL A 317 16.00 -0.98 -11.24
N PHE A 318 16.29 -1.85 -10.28
CA PHE A 318 16.83 -3.18 -10.53
C PHE A 318 15.78 -4.25 -10.22
N ASN A 319 15.40 -5.06 -11.20
CA ASN A 319 14.68 -6.30 -11.00
C ASN A 319 15.70 -7.42 -10.73
N TYR A 320 16.14 -7.56 -9.47
CA TYR A 320 17.04 -8.63 -9.05
C TYR A 320 16.43 -10.02 -9.27
N ASP A 321 15.13 -10.14 -8.99
CA ASP A 321 14.30 -11.28 -9.38
C ASP A 321 13.18 -10.77 -10.30
N LEU A 322 12.93 -11.43 -11.43
CA LEU A 322 11.80 -11.11 -12.29
C LEU A 322 10.48 -11.42 -11.58
N PRO A 323 9.44 -10.58 -11.74
CA PRO A 323 8.13 -10.86 -11.16
C PRO A 323 7.42 -11.98 -11.93
N GLU A 324 6.62 -12.77 -11.20
CA GLU A 324 5.81 -13.84 -11.78
C GLU A 324 4.61 -13.28 -12.56
N VAL A 325 4.09 -12.12 -12.14
CA VAL A 325 2.98 -11.41 -12.76
C VAL A 325 3.54 -10.30 -13.64
N PRO A 326 3.31 -10.34 -14.97
CA PRO A 326 3.89 -9.38 -15.91
C PRO A 326 3.55 -7.91 -15.63
N GLU A 327 2.35 -7.61 -15.16
CA GLU A 327 1.89 -6.26 -14.81
C GLU A 327 2.75 -5.67 -13.67
N THR A 328 3.24 -6.52 -12.78
CA THR A 328 4.14 -6.09 -11.69
C THR A 328 5.45 -5.53 -12.22
N TYR A 329 5.95 -6.02 -13.36
CA TYR A 329 7.14 -5.47 -14.00
C TYR A 329 6.95 -3.99 -14.36
N VAL A 330 5.85 -3.66 -14.99
CA VAL A 330 5.51 -2.27 -15.37
C VAL A 330 5.40 -1.37 -14.13
N HIS A 331 4.78 -1.87 -13.06
CA HIS A 331 4.66 -1.14 -11.80
C HIS A 331 6.02 -0.93 -11.11
N ARG A 332 6.98 -1.86 -11.25
CA ARG A 332 8.33 -1.71 -10.71
C ARG A 332 9.13 -0.67 -11.49
N ILE A 333 9.22 -0.81 -12.81
CA ILE A 333 10.01 0.11 -13.63
C ILE A 333 9.42 1.53 -13.61
N GLY A 334 8.11 1.68 -13.51
CA GLY A 334 7.44 2.98 -13.33
C GLY A 334 7.75 3.70 -12.00
N ARG A 335 8.74 3.25 -11.21
CA ARG A 335 9.33 4.00 -10.08
C ARG A 335 10.44 4.94 -10.51
N THR A 336 10.94 4.80 -11.72
CA THR A 336 11.85 5.75 -12.38
C THR A 336 11.13 6.49 -13.51
N ALA A 337 11.80 7.41 -14.19
CA ALA A 337 11.26 8.20 -15.31
C ALA A 337 9.99 8.99 -14.97
N ARG A 338 9.93 9.63 -13.80
CA ARG A 338 8.80 10.47 -13.38
C ARG A 338 9.15 11.96 -13.55
N ALA A 339 8.11 12.80 -13.57
CA ALA A 339 8.22 14.25 -13.68
C ALA A 339 9.02 14.75 -14.91
N GLY A 340 9.07 13.96 -16.01
CA GLY A 340 9.77 14.34 -17.23
C GLY A 340 11.24 13.93 -17.29
N ALA A 341 11.81 13.33 -16.22
CA ALA A 341 13.17 12.81 -16.22
C ALA A 341 13.23 11.42 -16.89
N ASP A 342 14.35 11.10 -17.50
CA ASP A 342 14.66 9.77 -18.01
C ASP A 342 15.04 8.83 -16.87
N GLY A 343 14.83 7.53 -17.04
CA GLY A 343 15.13 6.54 -16.02
C GLY A 343 15.68 5.24 -16.58
N THR A 344 16.42 4.52 -15.76
CA THR A 344 17.03 3.24 -16.16
C THR A 344 16.44 2.07 -15.38
N ALA A 345 16.02 1.01 -16.09
CA ALA A 345 15.55 -0.23 -15.52
C ALA A 345 16.44 -1.40 -15.94
N VAL A 346 17.05 -2.04 -14.98
CA VAL A 346 17.95 -3.17 -15.16
C VAL A 346 17.29 -4.44 -14.66
N SER A 347 17.22 -5.49 -15.48
CA SER A 347 16.59 -6.75 -15.13
C SER A 347 17.57 -7.90 -15.21
N PHE A 348 17.58 -8.76 -14.18
CA PHE A 348 18.35 -10.00 -14.18
C PHE A 348 17.43 -11.16 -14.49
N CYS A 349 17.84 -12.01 -15.42
CA CYS A 349 17.11 -13.21 -15.77
C CYS A 349 18.00 -14.44 -15.57
N ALA A 350 17.63 -15.27 -14.61
CA ALA A 350 18.22 -16.59 -14.44
C ALA A 350 17.50 -17.61 -15.34
N PRO A 351 18.10 -18.77 -15.65
CA PRO A 351 17.47 -19.79 -16.51
C PRO A 351 16.07 -20.20 -16.05
N GLU A 352 15.81 -20.24 -14.76
CA GLU A 352 14.50 -20.57 -14.19
C GLU A 352 13.45 -19.46 -14.32
N GLU A 353 13.84 -18.24 -14.73
CA GLU A 353 12.98 -17.07 -14.86
C GLU A 353 12.58 -16.76 -16.31
N MET A 354 13.00 -17.59 -17.26
CA MET A 354 12.73 -17.40 -18.70
C MET A 354 11.23 -17.34 -19.03
N GLU A 355 10.41 -18.09 -18.32
CA GLU A 355 8.95 -18.05 -18.48
C GLU A 355 8.36 -16.70 -18.07
N TYR A 356 8.86 -16.12 -16.97
CA TYR A 356 8.45 -14.79 -16.52
C TYR A 356 8.86 -13.71 -17.51
N LEU A 357 10.09 -13.80 -18.05
CA LEU A 357 10.57 -12.91 -19.11
C LEU A 357 9.64 -12.94 -20.34
N ALA A 358 9.31 -14.13 -20.81
CA ALA A 358 8.42 -14.28 -21.95
C ALA A 358 7.03 -13.66 -21.71
N GLY A 359 6.50 -13.79 -20.50
CA GLY A 359 5.25 -13.14 -20.08
C GLY A 359 5.34 -11.61 -20.11
N ILE A 360 6.44 -11.06 -19.58
CA ILE A 360 6.71 -9.61 -19.53
C ILE A 360 6.83 -9.03 -20.94
N GLU A 361 7.62 -9.67 -21.82
CA GLU A 361 7.83 -9.22 -23.21
C GLU A 361 6.54 -9.29 -24.02
N LYS A 362 5.70 -10.31 -23.78
CA LYS A 362 4.38 -10.43 -24.41
C LYS A 362 3.45 -9.29 -24.00
N LEU A 363 3.43 -8.93 -22.71
CA LEU A 363 2.62 -7.81 -22.20
C LEU A 363 3.09 -6.49 -22.79
N ASN A 364 4.40 -6.25 -22.78
CA ASN A 364 5.01 -5.01 -23.28
C ASN A 364 5.04 -4.91 -24.81
N ARG A 365 4.69 -5.99 -25.53
CA ARG A 365 4.78 -6.10 -27.00
C ARG A 365 6.16 -5.73 -27.55
N ARG A 366 7.18 -5.81 -26.73
CA ARG A 366 8.56 -5.44 -27.04
C ARG A 366 9.53 -6.33 -26.27
N LYS A 367 10.61 -6.75 -26.93
CA LYS A 367 11.71 -7.44 -26.25
C LYS A 367 12.55 -6.44 -25.46
N ILE A 368 13.02 -6.88 -24.28
CA ILE A 368 13.95 -6.08 -23.50
C ILE A 368 15.35 -6.27 -24.09
N PRO A 369 16.09 -5.19 -24.40
CA PRO A 369 17.45 -5.28 -24.92
C PRO A 369 18.38 -6.07 -24.01
N VAL A 370 19.07 -7.05 -24.57
CA VAL A 370 20.02 -7.90 -23.84
C VAL A 370 21.39 -7.25 -23.86
N VAL A 371 22.02 -7.16 -22.69
CA VAL A 371 23.39 -6.69 -22.52
C VAL A 371 24.27 -7.89 -22.20
N SER A 372 25.29 -8.13 -23.02
CA SER A 372 26.28 -9.19 -22.89
C SER A 372 27.68 -8.63 -22.61
N GLY A 373 28.64 -9.50 -22.26
CA GLY A 373 30.03 -9.12 -22.05
C GLY A 373 30.36 -8.71 -20.61
N HIS A 374 29.51 -9.01 -19.65
CA HIS A 374 29.81 -8.85 -18.22
C HIS A 374 30.48 -10.13 -17.64
N PRO A 375 31.21 -10.02 -16.50
CA PRO A 375 32.02 -11.14 -15.97
C PRO A 375 31.23 -12.41 -15.61
N TRP A 376 29.92 -12.33 -15.48
CA TRP A 376 29.04 -13.45 -15.13
C TRP A 376 27.98 -13.71 -16.20
N ASP A 377 28.32 -13.48 -17.46
CA ASP A 377 27.44 -13.69 -18.59
C ASP A 377 26.90 -15.13 -18.61
N GLY A 378 25.60 -15.29 -18.49
CA GLY A 378 24.92 -16.58 -18.56
C GLY A 378 24.45 -16.84 -19.99
N VAL A 379 24.77 -17.98 -20.57
CA VAL A 379 24.17 -18.40 -21.83
C VAL A 379 22.68 -18.67 -21.58
N PRO A 380 21.74 -18.09 -22.35
CA PRO A 380 20.35 -18.48 -22.27
C PRO A 380 20.24 -19.98 -22.47
N ALA A 381 19.72 -20.73 -21.49
CA ALA A 381 19.45 -22.13 -21.71
C ALA A 381 18.54 -22.26 -22.94
N PRO A 382 18.85 -23.13 -23.92
CA PRO A 382 17.97 -23.34 -25.06
C PRO A 382 16.59 -23.68 -24.51
N VAL A 383 15.57 -22.99 -25.00
CA VAL A 383 14.17 -23.30 -24.69
C VAL A 383 14.02 -24.78 -24.95
N LYS A 384 13.83 -25.59 -23.90
CA LYS A 384 13.46 -27.00 -24.09
C LYS A 384 12.23 -26.98 -24.96
N ALA A 385 12.40 -27.37 -26.23
CA ALA A 385 11.27 -27.57 -27.14
C ALA A 385 10.26 -28.40 -26.36
N ALA A 386 9.02 -27.95 -26.35
CA ALA A 386 7.95 -28.69 -25.74
C ALA A 386 8.07 -30.14 -26.24
N PRO A 387 7.96 -31.15 -25.36
CA PRO A 387 8.07 -32.53 -25.78
C PRO A 387 7.07 -32.72 -26.93
N PRO A 388 7.48 -33.35 -28.05
CA PRO A 388 6.60 -33.52 -29.17
C PRO A 388 5.36 -34.21 -28.63
N VAL A 389 4.21 -33.61 -28.87
CA VAL A 389 2.92 -34.23 -28.61
C VAL A 389 3.00 -35.57 -29.29
N ARG A 390 3.12 -36.66 -28.51
CA ARG A 390 3.08 -38.00 -29.02
C ARG A 390 1.76 -38.13 -29.81
N GLY A 391 1.88 -37.98 -31.11
CA GLY A 391 0.78 -38.21 -32.02
C GLY A 391 0.25 -39.62 -31.70
N ARG A 392 -1.03 -39.69 -31.37
CA ARG A 392 -1.76 -40.93 -31.29
C ARG A 392 -1.52 -41.61 -32.65
N LYS A 393 -0.74 -42.69 -32.65
CA LYS A 393 -0.62 -43.58 -33.82
C LYS A 393 -2.03 -43.95 -34.29
N PRO A 394 -2.33 -43.89 -35.59
CA PRO A 394 -3.59 -44.42 -36.12
C PRO A 394 -3.63 -45.89 -35.77
N LYS A 395 -4.73 -46.33 -35.19
CA LYS A 395 -5.05 -47.72 -34.92
C LYS A 395 -5.22 -48.38 -36.28
N ALA A 396 -4.30 -49.25 -36.67
CA ALA A 396 -4.41 -50.06 -37.86
C ALA A 396 -5.72 -50.86 -37.81
N GLU A 397 -6.52 -50.71 -38.84
CA GLU A 397 -7.68 -51.55 -39.15
C GLU A 397 -7.20 -53.00 -39.30
N GLN A 398 -7.71 -53.92 -38.51
CA GLN A 398 -7.69 -55.33 -38.78
C GLN A 398 -9.05 -55.73 -39.39
N PRO A 399 -9.05 -56.53 -40.45
CA PRO A 399 -10.27 -56.90 -41.16
C PRO A 399 -11.15 -57.87 -40.35
N ALA A 400 -12.46 -57.70 -40.55
CA ALA A 400 -13.49 -58.51 -39.93
C ALA A 400 -13.47 -59.94 -40.48
N PRO A 401 -13.86 -60.97 -39.68
CA PRO A 401 -14.39 -62.21 -40.19
C PRO A 401 -15.92 -62.19 -40.22
N GLU A 402 -16.40 -62.78 -41.24
CA GLU A 402 -17.76 -62.93 -41.78
C GLU A 402 -18.64 -63.85 -40.94
N LYS A 403 -19.91 -63.50 -40.86
CA LYS A 403 -21.19 -64.18 -40.62
C LYS A 403 -21.24 -65.61 -40.13
N ALA A 404 -22.08 -65.83 -39.13
CA ALA A 404 -23.05 -66.92 -39.13
C ALA A 404 -24.33 -66.52 -38.39
N GLU A 405 -25.48 -66.81 -39.01
CA GLU A 405 -26.86 -66.46 -38.73
C GLU A 405 -27.50 -67.24 -37.57
N THR A 406 -28.27 -66.49 -36.79
CA THR A 406 -29.65 -66.73 -36.29
C THR A 406 -30.04 -68.07 -35.58
N PRO A 407 -31.19 -68.17 -34.85
CA PRO A 407 -32.24 -67.20 -34.58
C PRO A 407 -32.93 -67.24 -33.16
N LYS A 408 -33.73 -66.17 -32.91
CA LYS A 408 -35.05 -66.09 -32.22
C LYS A 408 -35.30 -66.73 -30.83
N ALA A 409 -35.79 -65.91 -29.91
CA ALA A 409 -37.16 -65.85 -29.33
C ALA A 409 -37.15 -64.84 -28.19
N GLU A 410 -37.86 -63.81 -28.23
CA GLU A 410 -39.25 -63.44 -27.96
C GLU A 410 -39.66 -63.47 -26.48
N LYS A 411 -40.28 -62.35 -26.10
CA LYS A 411 -41.24 -62.02 -25.02
C LYS A 411 -40.65 -61.50 -23.71
N ALA A 412 -40.96 -60.37 -23.35
CA ALA A 412 -42.13 -59.58 -23.08
C ALA A 412 -42.20 -59.13 -21.61
N ALA A 413 -42.50 -57.83 -21.52
CA ALA A 413 -43.38 -57.22 -20.51
C ALA A 413 -42.85 -56.83 -19.13
N LYS A 414 -42.92 -55.52 -18.91
CA LYS A 414 -43.24 -54.78 -17.68
C LYS A 414 -44.40 -55.42 -16.87
N PRO A 415 -44.75 -55.01 -15.59
CA PRO A 415 -44.48 -53.71 -14.93
C PRO A 415 -44.41 -53.72 -13.37
N ALA A 416 -44.26 -52.51 -12.82
CA ALA A 416 -44.86 -51.96 -11.57
C ALA A 416 -44.32 -52.27 -10.17
N ALA A 417 -44.10 -51.17 -9.47
CA ALA A 417 -44.01 -50.99 -8.02
C ALA A 417 -45.29 -51.49 -7.29
N PRO A 418 -45.45 -51.56 -5.95
CA PRO A 418 -45.05 -50.54 -4.97
C PRO A 418 -44.73 -51.04 -3.51
N GLU A 419 -44.27 -50.03 -2.72
CA GLU A 419 -44.55 -49.80 -1.28
C GLU A 419 -44.56 -50.93 -0.23
N LYS A 420 -43.88 -50.72 0.89
CA LYS A 420 -44.35 -50.39 2.24
C LYS A 420 -43.39 -50.80 3.37
N LYS A 421 -43.11 -49.77 4.18
CA LYS A 421 -43.13 -49.67 5.67
C LYS A 421 -42.67 -50.84 6.54
N SER A 422 -41.79 -50.57 7.49
CA SER A 422 -42.00 -50.57 8.97
C SER A 422 -40.60 -50.59 9.65
N ALA A 423 -40.28 -49.66 10.45
CA ALA A 423 -40.49 -49.48 11.88
C ALA A 423 -39.71 -50.49 12.74
N ALA A 424 -38.75 -50.03 13.50
CA ALA A 424 -38.71 -50.11 14.96
C ALA A 424 -37.36 -49.64 15.55
N LYS A 425 -37.48 -48.83 16.58
CA LYS A 425 -36.54 -48.36 17.62
C LYS A 425 -36.17 -49.52 18.58
N PRO A 426 -35.45 -49.25 19.71
CA PRO A 426 -34.30 -48.42 20.05
C PRO A 426 -33.31 -49.13 21.02
N SER A 427 -32.16 -48.50 21.38
CA SER A 427 -31.52 -48.69 22.71
C SER A 427 -30.33 -47.71 22.83
N ALA A 428 -30.46 -46.79 23.72
CA ALA A 428 -30.00 -46.55 25.09
C ALA A 428 -28.58 -45.96 25.17
N ALA A 429 -28.48 -44.70 25.38
CA ALA A 429 -28.17 -43.96 26.60
C ALA A 429 -26.77 -44.15 27.21
N LYS A 430 -26.00 -43.07 27.20
CA LYS A 430 -25.19 -42.68 28.37
C LYS A 430 -25.04 -41.17 28.43
N LYS A 431 -25.59 -40.60 29.50
CA LYS A 431 -25.48 -39.23 30.00
C LYS A 431 -24.11 -38.99 30.64
N GLN A 432 -23.52 -37.79 30.43
CA GLN A 432 -22.69 -37.12 31.44
C GLN A 432 -22.89 -35.61 31.28
N LYS A 433 -23.53 -35.07 32.16
CA LYS A 433 -23.51 -34.03 33.21
C LYS A 433 -22.66 -32.81 32.91
N ALA A 434 -23.37 -31.68 32.81
CA ALA A 434 -22.89 -30.32 33.03
C ALA A 434 -22.84 -30.00 34.56
N PRO A 435 -22.02 -29.11 35.03
CA PRO A 435 -22.19 -28.52 36.36
C PRO A 435 -22.84 -27.14 36.26
N LYS A 436 -23.71 -26.93 37.21
CA LYS A 436 -24.52 -25.77 37.55
C LYS A 436 -23.68 -24.64 38.08
N ILE A 437 -24.12 -23.43 37.71
CA ILE A 437 -23.83 -22.16 38.36
C ILE A 437 -24.84 -21.99 39.48
N GLU A 438 -24.36 -21.73 40.68
CA GLU A 438 -25.16 -21.17 41.79
C GLU A 438 -24.77 -19.73 42.05
N ALA A 439 -25.80 -18.91 42.01
CA ALA A 439 -25.81 -17.55 42.47
C ALA A 439 -25.84 -17.45 44.01
N LYS A 440 -25.19 -16.52 44.58
CA LYS A 440 -25.52 -15.97 45.91
C LYS A 440 -25.44 -14.47 45.87
N GLU A 441 -26.59 -13.89 46.00
CA GLU A 441 -26.86 -12.52 46.42
C GLU A 441 -26.74 -12.38 47.95
N GLU A 442 -26.74 -11.09 48.35
CA GLU A 442 -26.98 -10.51 49.70
C GLU A 442 -25.75 -10.32 50.59
N GLN A 443 -25.53 -9.19 51.24
CA GLN A 443 -26.20 -7.98 51.65
C GLN A 443 -25.21 -7.14 52.47
N LEU A 444 -25.16 -5.81 52.22
CA LEU A 444 -25.44 -4.70 53.15
C LEU A 444 -24.53 -4.40 54.35
N MET A 445 -24.29 -3.09 54.46
CA MET A 445 -24.13 -2.19 55.62
C MET A 445 -22.70 -1.86 56.06
N ASP A 446 -22.30 -0.63 55.77
CA ASP A 446 -22.27 0.58 56.62
C ASP A 446 -21.48 0.43 57.94
N ASP A 447 -20.44 1.23 58.07
CA ASP A 447 -20.18 2.17 59.19
C ASP A 447 -18.70 2.65 59.18
N ASN A 448 -18.47 3.86 58.84
CA ASN A 448 -18.32 5.09 59.62
C ASN A 448 -17.17 5.11 60.64
N LYS A 449 -16.26 6.08 60.42
CA LYS A 449 -15.49 6.85 61.39
C LYS A 449 -14.31 6.20 62.14
N ARG A 450 -13.14 6.75 61.93
CA ARG A 450 -12.31 7.53 62.90
C ARG A 450 -10.83 7.47 62.59
N THR A 451 -10.27 8.60 62.26
CA THR A 451 -8.89 8.99 62.59
C THR A 451 -8.79 9.28 64.13
N PRO A 452 -7.64 9.44 64.81
CA PRO A 452 -6.32 9.89 64.35
C PRO A 452 -5.11 9.34 65.16
N GLY A 453 -3.91 9.81 64.75
CA GLY A 453 -2.68 9.88 65.58
C GLY A 453 -1.62 8.86 65.23
N GLY A 454 -0.37 9.12 65.02
CA GLY A 454 0.50 10.21 65.39
C GLY A 454 1.87 9.62 65.71
N ARG A 455 2.94 10.38 65.45
CA ARG A 455 4.32 10.22 65.94
C ARG A 455 5.19 9.28 65.07
N ASP A 456 6.26 9.71 64.52
CA ASP A 456 7.34 10.66 64.75
C ASP A 456 8.68 9.90 64.79
N ASN A 457 9.69 10.59 64.34
CA ASN A 457 11.13 10.36 64.49
C ASN A 457 11.86 9.64 63.35
N SER A 458 12.67 10.30 62.64
CA SER A 458 13.76 11.25 62.83
C SER A 458 15.08 10.72 62.22
N ARG A 459 15.79 11.66 61.66
CA ARG A 459 17.26 11.81 61.57
C ARG A 459 17.90 11.11 60.34
N ARG A 460 18.77 11.73 59.59
CA ARG A 460 19.65 12.91 59.62
C ARG A 460 20.40 12.97 58.31
N ASN A 461 20.52 14.17 57.74
CA ASN A 461 21.77 14.92 57.52
C ASN A 461 22.66 14.37 56.36
N ASN A 462 23.25 15.13 55.47
CA ASN A 462 23.86 16.44 55.54
C ASN A 462 24.31 16.90 54.15
N ASN A 463 24.10 18.16 53.84
CA ASN A 463 25.04 19.17 53.33
C ASN A 463 25.97 18.82 52.15
N ASN A 464 25.99 19.61 51.04
CA ASN A 464 26.74 20.87 51.03
C ASN A 464 26.56 21.61 49.69
N ARG A 465 26.18 22.87 49.77
CA ARG A 465 26.48 23.90 48.79
C ARG A 465 27.80 24.59 49.20
N PRO A 466 28.52 25.30 48.30
CA PRO A 466 28.29 26.73 48.29
C PRO A 466 28.30 27.45 46.94
N ARG A 467 27.68 28.61 46.95
CA ARG A 467 27.69 29.74 46.03
C ARG A 467 29.04 30.46 45.98
N ARG A 468 29.28 31.19 44.83
CA ARG A 468 29.82 32.58 44.70
C ARG A 468 29.70 32.98 43.27
N GLU A 469 28.89 33.96 42.87
CA GLU A 469 29.09 35.44 42.85
C GLU A 469 30.34 35.87 42.10
N GLY A 470 30.14 36.57 40.94
CA GLY A 470 30.37 37.97 40.86
C GLY A 470 30.95 38.44 39.56
N ASN A 471 30.29 39.44 38.95
CA ASN A 471 30.80 40.59 38.22
C ASN A 471 30.97 40.57 36.71
N ALA A 472 30.11 41.37 36.07
CA ALA A 472 30.44 42.23 34.94
C ALA A 472 31.25 43.46 35.40
N PRO A 473 31.79 44.38 34.57
CA PRO A 473 31.31 44.88 33.27
C PRO A 473 32.42 45.40 32.28
N ALA A 474 31.92 45.92 31.14
CA ALA A 474 32.37 47.10 30.39
C ALA A 474 33.16 46.96 29.09
N GLN A 475 32.49 47.40 28.02
CA GLN A 475 32.87 48.44 27.02
C GLN A 475 34.14 48.28 26.19
N GLY A 476 33.92 48.47 24.87
CA GLY A 476 34.98 48.86 23.96
C GLY A 476 34.56 48.83 22.48
N ALA A 477 34.25 49.99 21.97
CA ALA A 477 33.95 50.39 20.62
C ALA A 477 35.03 50.04 19.59
N GLY A 478 34.66 49.90 18.32
CA GLY A 478 35.61 49.90 17.21
C GLY A 478 34.96 49.69 15.84
N ARG A 479 34.74 50.77 15.15
CA ARG A 479 34.33 50.99 13.77
C ARG A 479 35.24 50.35 12.70
N GLY A 480 34.67 50.13 11.50
CA GLY A 480 35.38 50.03 10.23
C GLY A 480 34.75 49.04 9.28
N SER A 481 33.84 49.40 8.43
CA SER A 481 33.88 49.91 7.02
C SER A 481 34.22 48.85 5.97
N ASN A 482 33.28 48.71 5.03
CA ASN A 482 33.40 48.53 3.57
C ASN A 482 34.01 47.25 2.97
N ALA A 483 33.27 46.53 2.17
CA ALA A 483 33.27 46.61 0.72
C ALA A 483 32.52 45.44 0.08
N GLN A 484 31.57 45.76 -0.76
CA GLN A 484 31.07 44.86 -1.82
C GLN A 484 32.11 44.76 -2.93
N PRO A 485 32.07 43.71 -3.77
CA PRO A 485 31.87 44.05 -5.18
C PRO A 485 30.75 43.24 -5.87
N LYS A 486 30.00 43.96 -6.70
CA LYS A 486 29.20 43.51 -7.81
C LYS A 486 30.04 42.82 -8.88
N PHE A 487 29.49 41.85 -9.55
CA PHE A 487 29.68 41.61 -10.99
C PHE A 487 28.47 40.85 -11.54
N ASP A 488 27.75 41.51 -12.42
CA ASP A 488 27.01 41.05 -13.59
C ASP A 488 27.96 41.03 -14.80
N PRO A 489 27.60 40.41 -15.94
CA PRO A 489 26.29 40.13 -16.51
C PRO A 489 25.96 38.65 -16.67
#